data_b1f04be74ba464b4975ec75c4d7c93ae
#
_entry.id   b1f04be74ba464b4975ec75c4d7c93ae
#
_cell.length_a   1.000
_cell.length_b   1.000
_cell.length_c   1.000
_cell.angle_alpha   90.00
_cell.angle_beta   90.00
_cell.angle_gamma   90.00
#
_symmetry.space_group_name_H-M   'P 1'
#
loop_
_entity.id
_entity.type
_entity.pdbx_description
1 polymer ?
#
loop_
_entity_poly.entity_id
_entity_poly.type
_entity_poly.pdbx_seq_one_letter_code
_entity_poly.pdbx_strand_id
1 'polypeptide(L)'
;DDAFMIYDIYNGFAVKTYQDIIVGYSLQDFIVAEGKICGAVISKPLNVQNIRVILKNTGFKSIFHENVRLTCSKSFMVSTNEQQTRYNAGDVFELTPDNELLLQGRVTVTPDNGGEISILSVMRSQGVPSYEGSIELAAADDGIVIVNDVPVESYLKRVVPSEMPASFAVEALKVQAVCARSYAYKHLENGAYSEYGAHVDDSTMYQVYNNTSEQSSSNEAIQNTRGQILTYNGEVVQTYYYSTSCGATTDVGIWGSDSSSYPYFVSRFVSRSQKELDLTDEAAFEAFITSKDENDYDAGYALYRWELQADITALSNSFNAKLYEKYLSAPSKILTQQADGSFQSQKITDIGTITSVTVNERA
;
A
#
# COMPACT_ATOMS: atom_id res chain seq x y z
N ASP A 1 -14.67 26.96 -7.51
CA ASP A 1 -14.36 27.87 -8.63
C ASP A 1 -13.24 27.26 -9.46
N ASP A 2 -13.56 26.88 -10.70
CA ASP A 2 -12.79 25.97 -11.53
C ASP A 2 -11.61 26.60 -12.28
N ALA A 3 -11.11 27.75 -11.88
CA ALA A 3 -10.11 28.46 -12.67
C ALA A 3 -9.19 29.40 -11.88
N PHE A 4 -8.62 28.99 -10.78
CA PHE A 4 -7.50 29.78 -10.27
C PHE A 4 -6.17 29.23 -10.80
N MET A 5 -5.22 30.15 -11.02
CA MET A 5 -3.91 29.80 -11.57
C MET A 5 -2.98 29.34 -10.46
N ILE A 6 -2.21 28.30 -10.73
CA ILE A 6 -1.19 27.75 -9.85
C ILE A 6 0.16 27.93 -10.53
N TYR A 7 1.09 28.55 -9.83
CA TYR A 7 2.44 28.82 -10.30
C TYR A 7 3.47 28.11 -9.45
N ASP A 8 4.32 27.32 -10.09
CA ASP A 8 5.53 26.81 -9.46
C ASP A 8 6.66 27.82 -9.70
N ILE A 9 7.06 28.53 -8.65
CA ILE A 9 8.18 29.51 -8.72
C ILE A 9 9.48 28.91 -8.23
N TYR A 10 9.44 27.75 -7.61
CA TYR A 10 10.62 27.06 -7.11
C TYR A 10 11.40 26.37 -8.25
N ASN A 11 10.71 25.69 -9.16
CA ASN A 11 11.30 24.93 -10.28
C ASN A 11 11.36 25.74 -11.59
N GLY A 12 11.55 27.05 -11.55
CA GLY A 12 11.82 27.88 -12.72
C GLY A 12 10.59 28.52 -13.37
N PHE A 13 9.54 28.81 -12.64
CA PHE A 13 8.29 29.43 -13.07
C PHE A 13 7.54 28.64 -14.13
N ALA A 14 6.69 27.73 -13.68
CA ALA A 14 5.80 26.93 -14.52
C ALA A 14 4.35 27.10 -14.07
N VAL A 15 3.41 27.08 -15.04
CA VAL A 15 1.99 26.99 -14.74
C VAL A 15 1.67 25.53 -14.42
N LYS A 16 0.96 25.32 -13.31
CA LYS A 16 0.59 24.02 -12.77
C LYS A 16 -0.93 23.85 -12.73
N THR A 17 -1.39 22.65 -12.45
CA THR A 17 -2.79 22.31 -12.24
C THR A 17 -3.06 22.03 -10.76
N TYR A 18 -4.33 21.92 -10.37
CA TYR A 18 -4.67 21.55 -8.99
C TYR A 18 -4.18 20.14 -8.61
N GLN A 19 -3.88 19.28 -9.58
CA GLN A 19 -3.28 17.95 -9.34
C GLN A 19 -1.82 18.04 -8.85
N ASP A 20 -1.17 19.18 -9.05
CA ASP A 20 0.19 19.44 -8.57
C ASP A 20 0.20 19.97 -7.10
N ILE A 21 -0.96 20.21 -6.51
CA ILE A 21 -1.07 20.59 -5.09
C ILE A 21 -0.97 19.32 -4.24
N ILE A 22 0.06 19.29 -3.40
CA ILE A 22 0.32 18.14 -2.53
C ILE A 22 -0.24 18.42 -1.14
N VAL A 23 -1.27 17.68 -0.77
CA VAL A 23 -1.91 17.77 0.55
C VAL A 23 -0.98 17.21 1.64
N GLY A 24 -1.02 17.81 2.83
CA GLY A 24 -0.22 17.38 3.97
C GLY A 24 1.20 17.97 4.02
N TYR A 25 1.57 18.77 3.03
CA TYR A 25 2.84 19.50 2.99
C TYR A 25 2.58 21.00 2.80
N SER A 26 3.31 21.84 3.52
CA SER A 26 3.19 23.31 3.39
C SER A 26 4.10 23.82 2.28
N LEU A 27 3.90 23.34 1.05
CA LEU A 27 4.71 23.68 -0.12
C LEU A 27 4.19 24.90 -0.88
N GLN A 28 2.90 25.16 -0.78
CA GLN A 28 2.18 26.19 -1.52
C GLN A 28 1.58 27.23 -0.59
N ASP A 29 1.58 28.45 -1.06
CA ASP A 29 0.87 29.58 -0.47
C ASP A 29 -0.36 29.89 -1.32
N PHE A 30 -1.54 30.05 -0.69
CA PHE A 30 -2.77 30.38 -1.37
C PHE A 30 -3.01 31.89 -1.35
N ILE A 31 -3.35 32.45 -2.50
CA ILE A 31 -3.75 33.86 -2.66
C ILE A 31 -5.25 33.92 -2.43
N VAL A 32 -5.66 34.62 -1.40
CA VAL A 32 -7.08 34.76 -1.03
C VAL A 32 -7.50 36.22 -1.17
N ALA A 33 -8.58 36.48 -1.90
CA ALA A 33 -9.22 37.78 -2.02
C ALA A 33 -10.74 37.63 -1.80
N GLU A 34 -11.31 38.48 -0.98
CA GLU A 34 -12.77 38.48 -0.65
C GLU A 34 -13.25 37.10 -0.16
N GLY A 35 -12.42 36.39 0.61
CA GLY A 35 -12.74 35.05 1.14
C GLY A 35 -12.72 33.91 0.13
N LYS A 36 -12.20 34.15 -1.09
CA LYS A 36 -12.06 33.12 -2.13
C LYS A 36 -10.59 32.91 -2.49
N ILE A 37 -10.24 31.67 -2.78
CA ILE A 37 -8.92 31.34 -3.35
C ILE A 37 -8.87 31.82 -4.80
N CYS A 38 -7.95 32.73 -5.10
CA CYS A 38 -7.76 33.34 -6.41
C CYS A 38 -6.50 32.81 -7.13
N GLY A 39 -5.61 32.13 -6.41
CA GLY A 39 -4.40 31.56 -6.95
C GLY A 39 -3.64 30.75 -5.92
N ALA A 40 -2.64 30.01 -6.36
CA ALA A 40 -1.68 29.37 -5.50
C ALA A 40 -0.27 29.50 -6.08
N VAL A 41 0.72 29.53 -5.18
CA VAL A 41 2.13 29.58 -5.54
C VAL A 41 2.87 28.48 -4.83
N ILE A 42 3.48 27.56 -5.58
CA ILE A 42 4.38 26.54 -5.05
C ILE A 42 5.74 27.22 -4.88
N SER A 43 6.10 27.52 -3.63
CA SER A 43 7.25 28.33 -3.27
C SER A 43 8.38 27.54 -2.60
N LYS A 44 8.14 26.28 -2.28
CA LYS A 44 9.09 25.42 -1.56
C LYS A 44 9.29 24.09 -2.26
N PRO A 45 10.48 23.46 -2.13
CA PRO A 45 10.72 22.13 -2.65
C PRO A 45 9.93 21.09 -1.87
N LEU A 46 9.49 20.05 -2.57
CA LEU A 46 9.05 18.84 -1.91
C LEU A 46 10.29 18.11 -1.35
N ASN A 47 10.45 18.15 -0.05
CA ASN A 47 11.49 17.40 0.65
C ASN A 47 10.83 16.29 1.47
N VAL A 48 10.68 15.13 0.87
CA VAL A 48 10.02 13.99 1.50
C VAL A 48 11.07 13.16 2.23
N GLN A 49 11.17 13.34 3.53
CA GLN A 49 12.03 12.53 4.41
C GLN A 49 11.22 11.46 5.15
N ASN A 50 9.93 11.64 5.23
CA ASN A 50 9.00 10.79 5.96
C ASN A 50 8.04 10.09 4.99
N ILE A 51 7.65 8.89 5.34
CA ILE A 51 6.50 8.24 4.74
C ILE A 51 5.24 8.61 5.53
N ARG A 52 4.14 8.81 4.81
CA ARG A 52 2.84 9.17 5.36
C ARG A 52 1.89 8.01 5.11
N VAL A 53 1.45 7.37 6.19
CA VAL A 53 0.73 6.09 6.15
C VAL A 53 -0.68 6.28 6.68
N ILE A 54 -1.70 5.97 5.89
CA ILE A 54 -3.07 5.86 6.40
C ILE A 54 -3.16 4.65 7.30
N LEU A 55 -3.65 4.86 8.51
CA LEU A 55 -3.95 3.81 9.45
C LEU A 55 -5.42 3.40 9.30
N LYS A 56 -5.67 2.20 8.79
CA LYS A 56 -7.02 1.67 8.62
C LYS A 56 -7.63 1.27 9.97
N ASN A 57 -8.92 1.15 10.01
CA ASN A 57 -9.66 0.71 11.20
C ASN A 57 -9.32 -0.76 11.57
N THR A 58 -9.87 -1.23 12.68
CA THR A 58 -9.70 -2.61 13.13
C THR A 58 -10.15 -3.60 12.04
N GLY A 59 -9.27 -4.54 11.69
CA GLY A 59 -9.50 -5.51 10.62
C GLY A 59 -9.26 -4.98 9.20
N PHE A 60 -8.67 -3.80 9.03
CA PHE A 60 -8.28 -3.19 7.75
C PHE A 60 -9.43 -2.99 6.75
N LYS A 61 -10.66 -2.76 7.24
CA LYS A 61 -11.87 -2.71 6.40
C LYS A 61 -12.07 -1.34 5.75
N SER A 62 -11.71 -0.26 6.44
CA SER A 62 -11.92 1.12 6.00
C SER A 62 -10.76 2.01 6.42
N ILE A 63 -10.51 3.06 5.64
CA ILE A 63 -9.61 4.17 6.00
C ILE A 63 -10.29 5.17 6.93
N PHE A 64 -11.63 5.10 7.07
CA PHE A 64 -12.44 6.02 7.86
C PHE A 64 -12.70 5.46 9.24
N HIS A 65 -12.66 6.33 10.24
CA HIS A 65 -12.89 6.04 11.65
C HIS A 65 -14.06 6.84 12.16
N GLU A 66 -14.98 6.19 12.88
CA GLU A 66 -16.11 6.83 13.53
C GLU A 66 -15.68 7.66 14.75
N ASN A 67 -14.59 7.24 15.42
CA ASN A 67 -13.94 7.98 16.47
C ASN A 67 -12.45 7.66 16.50
N VAL A 68 -11.66 8.56 17.04
CA VAL A 68 -10.22 8.36 17.29
C VAL A 68 -9.95 8.60 18.77
N ARG A 69 -9.39 7.59 19.44
CA ARG A 69 -8.86 7.70 20.80
C ARG A 69 -7.39 7.37 20.77
N LEU A 70 -6.58 8.23 21.34
CA LEU A 70 -5.14 8.03 21.40
C LEU A 70 -4.56 8.52 22.74
N THR A 71 -3.37 8.00 23.04
CA THR A 71 -2.54 8.45 24.15
C THR A 71 -1.08 8.42 23.73
N CYS A 72 -0.21 9.06 24.47
CA CYS A 72 1.23 9.03 24.19
C CYS A 72 2.01 8.56 25.40
N SER A 73 3.13 7.87 25.15
CA SER A 73 4.08 7.43 26.16
C SER A 73 4.86 8.57 26.84
N LYS A 74 4.85 9.75 26.22
CA LYS A 74 5.38 11.03 26.74
C LYS A 74 4.35 12.15 26.61
N SER A 75 4.64 13.32 27.17
CA SER A 75 3.82 14.50 26.91
C SER A 75 3.77 14.79 25.42
N PHE A 76 2.67 15.36 24.98
CA PHE A 76 2.41 15.59 23.55
C PHE A 76 1.65 16.88 23.32
N MET A 77 1.76 17.40 22.12
CA MET A 77 1.05 18.58 21.64
C MET A 77 -0.03 18.16 20.66
N VAL A 78 -1.24 18.68 20.83
CA VAL A 78 -2.32 18.63 19.86
C VAL A 78 -2.43 20.01 19.24
N SER A 79 -2.29 20.11 17.94
CA SER A 79 -2.24 21.37 17.19
C SER A 79 -3.22 21.39 16.04
N THR A 80 -3.86 22.53 15.83
CA THR A 80 -4.58 22.90 14.62
C THR A 80 -3.92 24.15 14.00
N ASN A 81 -4.51 24.72 12.94
CA ASN A 81 -4.06 26.00 12.40
C ASN A 81 -4.25 27.17 13.39
N GLU A 82 -5.16 27.05 14.34
CA GLU A 82 -5.60 28.16 15.20
C GLU A 82 -5.10 28.02 16.64
N GLN A 83 -4.87 26.79 17.13
CA GLN A 83 -4.54 26.57 18.54
C GLN A 83 -3.61 25.38 18.78
N GLN A 84 -2.99 25.40 19.94
CA GLN A 84 -2.15 24.30 20.43
C GLN A 84 -2.52 24.01 21.89
N THR A 85 -2.67 22.73 22.20
CA THR A 85 -2.96 22.27 23.56
C THR A 85 -1.98 21.18 23.96
N ARG A 86 -1.35 21.33 25.13
CA ARG A 86 -0.41 20.36 25.68
C ARG A 86 -1.12 19.35 26.57
N TYR A 87 -0.77 18.10 26.38
CA TYR A 87 -1.22 16.96 27.18
C TYR A 87 -0.03 16.30 27.88
N ASN A 88 -0.27 15.70 29.04
CA ASN A 88 0.76 14.92 29.75
C ASN A 88 0.86 13.51 29.20
N ALA A 89 1.96 12.83 29.52
CA ALA A 89 2.10 11.39 29.24
C ALA A 89 0.94 10.60 29.86
N GLY A 90 0.30 9.74 29.06
CA GLY A 90 -0.82 8.92 29.48
C GLY A 90 -2.20 9.59 29.40
N ASP A 91 -2.27 10.90 29.23
CA ASP A 91 -3.56 11.57 28.96
C ASP A 91 -4.19 10.99 27.68
N VAL A 92 -5.51 10.87 27.67
CA VAL A 92 -6.26 10.40 26.51
C VAL A 92 -6.82 11.58 25.75
N PHE A 93 -6.49 11.68 24.45
CA PHE A 93 -7.13 12.58 23.51
C PHE A 93 -8.17 11.81 22.70
N GLU A 94 -9.37 12.38 22.57
CA GLU A 94 -10.48 11.78 21.83
C GLU A 94 -11.04 12.78 20.82
N LEU A 95 -11.31 12.29 19.60
CA LEU A 95 -11.85 13.07 18.50
C LEU A 95 -12.96 12.30 17.79
N THR A 96 -14.11 12.99 17.60
CA THR A 96 -15.25 12.51 16.81
C THR A 96 -15.40 13.36 15.55
N PRO A 97 -16.08 12.90 14.49
CA PRO A 97 -16.22 13.65 13.23
C PRO A 97 -16.87 15.02 13.37
N ASP A 98 -17.69 15.21 14.38
CA ASP A 98 -18.40 16.47 14.70
C ASP A 98 -17.59 17.42 15.59
N ASN A 99 -16.34 17.07 15.94
CA ASN A 99 -15.52 17.89 16.81
C ASN A 99 -15.06 19.18 16.11
N GLU A 100 -15.22 20.33 16.79
CA GLU A 100 -14.90 21.66 16.26
C GLU A 100 -13.43 21.82 15.86
N LEU A 101 -12.48 21.03 16.41
CA LEU A 101 -11.09 21.06 16.03
C LEU A 101 -10.90 20.70 14.55
N LEU A 102 -11.71 19.81 14.00
CA LEU A 102 -11.65 19.42 12.59
C LEU A 102 -12.09 20.52 11.63
N LEU A 103 -12.88 21.50 12.11
CA LEU A 103 -13.28 22.68 11.33
C LEU A 103 -12.11 23.66 11.16
N GLN A 104 -11.10 23.58 12.03
CA GLN A 104 -9.88 24.41 11.97
C GLN A 104 -8.79 23.82 11.05
N GLY A 105 -9.09 22.72 10.38
CA GLY A 105 -8.18 21.99 9.51
C GLY A 105 -7.73 20.66 10.09
N ARG A 106 -6.53 20.22 9.71
CA ARG A 106 -5.93 18.99 10.23
C ARG A 106 -5.54 19.15 11.69
N VAL A 107 -5.86 18.15 12.49
CA VAL A 107 -5.41 18.06 13.89
C VAL A 107 -4.12 17.23 13.92
N THR A 108 -3.02 17.81 14.34
CA THR A 108 -1.73 17.13 14.42
C THR A 108 -1.40 16.81 15.88
N VAL A 109 -1.05 15.56 16.14
CA VAL A 109 -0.58 15.08 17.44
C VAL A 109 0.90 14.80 17.34
N THR A 110 1.70 15.52 18.12
CA THR A 110 3.17 15.41 18.11
C THR A 110 3.66 15.07 19.50
N PRO A 111 4.28 13.90 19.73
CA PRO A 111 4.85 13.55 21.03
C PRO A 111 6.18 14.28 21.25
N ASP A 112 6.56 14.45 22.50
CA ASP A 112 7.93 14.84 22.86
C ASP A 112 8.93 13.77 22.39
N ASN A 113 10.20 14.16 22.21
CA ASN A 113 11.25 13.31 21.63
C ASN A 113 11.27 11.88 22.22
N GLY A 114 11.20 10.89 21.31
CA GLY A 114 11.18 9.47 21.63
C GLY A 114 9.88 9.01 22.28
N GLY A 115 8.81 9.79 22.17
CA GLY A 115 7.46 9.36 22.52
C GLY A 115 6.82 8.55 21.40
N GLU A 116 5.96 7.60 21.79
CA GLU A 116 5.12 6.84 20.87
C GLU A 116 3.65 7.17 21.10
N ILE A 117 2.88 7.21 20.04
CA ILE A 117 1.44 7.46 20.05
C ILE A 117 0.71 6.13 19.91
N SER A 118 -0.06 5.74 20.93
CA SER A 118 -0.91 4.55 20.90
C SER A 118 -2.31 4.91 20.42
N ILE A 119 -2.81 4.25 19.37
CA ILE A 119 -4.17 4.46 18.85
C ILE A 119 -5.12 3.48 19.53
N LEU A 120 -5.75 3.92 20.61
CA LEU A 120 -6.60 3.09 21.48
C LEU A 120 -7.87 2.58 20.79
N SER A 121 -8.32 3.27 19.75
CA SER A 121 -9.51 2.91 18.95
C SER A 121 -9.22 1.89 17.85
N VAL A 122 -7.96 1.44 17.71
CA VAL A 122 -7.54 0.47 16.69
C VAL A 122 -6.89 -0.75 17.34
N MET A 123 -7.20 -1.93 16.81
CA MET A 123 -6.59 -3.19 17.22
C MET A 123 -5.82 -3.82 16.06
N ARG A 124 -4.61 -4.32 16.34
CA ARG A 124 -3.79 -5.14 15.45
C ARG A 124 -3.53 -6.51 16.11
N SER A 125 -2.85 -7.42 15.42
CA SER A 125 -2.59 -8.76 15.98
C SER A 125 -1.80 -8.74 17.28
N GLN A 126 -0.97 -7.71 17.49
CA GLN A 126 -0.22 -7.49 18.72
C GLN A 126 -0.99 -6.73 19.83
N GLY A 127 -2.27 -6.37 19.61
CA GLY A 127 -3.05 -5.53 20.51
C GLY A 127 -3.18 -4.09 20.02
N VAL A 128 -3.22 -3.13 20.96
CA VAL A 128 -3.24 -1.70 20.63
C VAL A 128 -1.92 -1.28 20.00
N PRO A 129 -1.92 -0.75 18.77
CA PRO A 129 -0.68 -0.37 18.09
C PRO A 129 -0.14 0.97 18.60
N SER A 130 1.18 1.09 18.66
CA SER A 130 1.91 2.34 18.97
C SER A 130 2.80 2.74 17.81
N TYR A 131 2.93 4.03 17.57
CA TYR A 131 3.61 4.60 16.39
C TYR A 131 4.62 5.67 16.79
N GLU A 132 5.80 5.63 16.18
CA GLU A 132 6.75 6.76 16.18
C GLU A 132 6.27 7.86 15.22
N GLY A 133 6.87 9.05 15.31
CA GLY A 133 6.52 10.20 14.47
C GLY A 133 5.32 10.98 14.98
N SER A 134 4.57 11.60 14.09
CA SER A 134 3.34 12.32 14.41
C SER A 134 2.11 11.63 13.82
N ILE A 135 0.95 11.92 14.38
CA ILE A 135 -0.35 11.52 13.84
C ILE A 135 -1.10 12.76 13.39
N GLU A 136 -1.59 12.74 12.16
CA GLU A 136 -2.53 13.72 11.65
C GLU A 136 -3.93 13.11 11.54
N LEU A 137 -4.92 13.88 11.95
CA LEU A 137 -6.34 13.53 11.88
C LEU A 137 -7.02 14.53 10.96
N ALA A 138 -7.69 14.03 9.94
CA ALA A 138 -8.39 14.87 8.96
C ALA A 138 -9.85 14.45 8.86
N ALA A 139 -10.74 15.43 8.77
CA ALA A 139 -12.16 15.17 8.44
C ALA A 139 -12.26 14.66 6.99
N ALA A 140 -13.15 13.71 6.79
CA ALA A 140 -13.58 13.21 5.48
C ALA A 140 -15.09 12.95 5.53
N ASP A 141 -15.73 12.77 4.36
CA ASP A 141 -17.19 12.61 4.28
C ASP A 141 -17.70 11.42 5.10
N ASP A 142 -16.92 10.33 5.15
CA ASP A 142 -17.31 9.09 5.85
C ASP A 142 -16.68 8.93 7.25
N GLY A 143 -16.05 9.99 7.79
CA GLY A 143 -15.44 9.94 9.12
C GLY A 143 -14.08 10.64 9.22
N ILE A 144 -13.20 10.13 10.08
CA ILE A 144 -11.87 10.67 10.31
C ILE A 144 -10.84 9.78 9.63
N VAL A 145 -9.92 10.37 8.88
CA VAL A 145 -8.73 9.69 8.35
C VAL A 145 -7.57 9.93 9.31
N ILE A 146 -6.86 8.85 9.65
CA ILE A 146 -5.65 8.89 10.48
C ILE A 146 -4.43 8.70 9.58
N VAL A 147 -3.50 9.66 9.60
CA VAL A 147 -2.23 9.57 8.87
C VAL A 147 -1.07 9.58 9.87
N ASN A 148 -0.23 8.57 9.82
CA ASN A 148 1.03 8.55 10.55
C ASN A 148 2.14 9.13 9.67
N ASP A 149 2.73 10.22 10.09
CA ASP A 149 3.90 10.86 9.45
C ASP A 149 5.16 10.42 10.20
N VAL A 150 5.98 9.57 9.57
CA VAL A 150 7.06 8.87 10.24
C VAL A 150 8.31 8.75 9.36
N PRO A 151 9.53 8.89 9.91
CA PRO A 151 10.76 8.63 9.16
C PRO A 151 10.78 7.22 8.58
N VAL A 152 11.25 7.05 7.33
CA VAL A 152 11.25 5.74 6.64
C VAL A 152 11.96 4.66 7.47
N GLU A 153 13.08 4.98 8.10
CA GLU A 153 13.82 3.99 8.92
C GLU A 153 13.02 3.55 10.17
N SER A 154 12.23 4.43 10.77
CA SER A 154 11.32 4.08 11.87
C SER A 154 10.12 3.25 11.37
N TYR A 155 9.56 3.61 10.21
CA TYR A 155 8.52 2.83 9.54
C TYR A 155 8.97 1.38 9.30
N LEU A 156 10.20 1.19 8.80
CA LEU A 156 10.74 -0.14 8.52
C LEU A 156 10.85 -1.05 9.75
N LYS A 157 11.07 -0.50 10.95
CA LYS A 157 11.10 -1.30 12.19
C LYS A 157 9.77 -2.01 12.48
N ARG A 158 8.68 -1.50 11.94
CA ARG A 158 7.32 -2.05 12.09
C ARG A 158 6.83 -2.78 10.84
N VAL A 159 7.45 -2.55 9.67
CA VAL A 159 7.17 -3.26 8.41
C VAL A 159 7.92 -4.58 8.37
N VAL A 160 9.24 -4.56 8.51
CA VAL A 160 10.07 -5.76 8.31
C VAL A 160 9.60 -6.95 9.16
N PRO A 161 9.36 -6.82 10.49
CA PRO A 161 8.87 -7.94 11.28
C PRO A 161 7.39 -8.29 11.01
N SER A 162 6.62 -7.40 10.39
CA SER A 162 5.23 -7.67 10.01
C SER A 162 5.13 -8.43 8.68
N GLU A 163 6.17 -8.35 7.83
CA GLU A 163 6.25 -9.00 6.53
C GLU A 163 7.08 -10.30 6.54
N MET A 164 8.11 -10.36 7.36
CA MET A 164 9.01 -11.51 7.44
C MET A 164 9.25 -11.91 8.91
N PRO A 165 9.12 -13.21 9.26
CA PRO A 165 9.42 -13.66 10.61
C PRO A 165 10.85 -13.28 11.05
N ALA A 166 10.96 -12.63 12.21
CA ALA A 166 12.24 -12.15 12.74
C ALA A 166 13.21 -13.30 13.13
N SER A 167 12.74 -14.54 13.11
CA SER A 167 13.55 -15.76 13.27
C SER A 167 14.32 -16.16 12.02
N PHE A 168 14.10 -15.51 10.88
CA PHE A 168 14.87 -15.76 9.66
C PHE A 168 16.32 -15.29 9.84
N ALA A 169 17.21 -15.81 9.00
CA ALA A 169 18.62 -15.42 9.03
C ALA A 169 18.77 -13.90 8.80
N VAL A 170 19.72 -13.28 9.49
CA VAL A 170 19.96 -11.82 9.44
C VAL A 170 20.15 -11.32 8.00
N GLU A 171 20.83 -12.10 7.14
CA GLU A 171 21.01 -11.72 5.72
C GLU A 171 19.67 -11.69 4.96
N ALA A 172 18.73 -12.59 5.25
CA ALA A 172 17.39 -12.54 4.68
C ALA A 172 16.62 -11.30 5.16
N LEU A 173 16.72 -10.96 6.45
CA LEU A 173 16.13 -9.74 7.01
C LEU A 173 16.75 -8.47 6.41
N LYS A 174 18.07 -8.47 6.10
CA LYS A 174 18.72 -7.36 5.39
C LYS A 174 18.17 -7.19 3.98
N VAL A 175 17.99 -8.29 3.24
CA VAL A 175 17.36 -8.24 1.90
C VAL A 175 15.94 -7.69 2.00
N GLN A 176 15.15 -8.19 2.96
CA GLN A 176 13.79 -7.67 3.19
C GLN A 176 13.80 -6.17 3.51
N ALA A 177 14.73 -5.70 4.36
CA ALA A 177 14.84 -4.29 4.71
C ALA A 177 15.18 -3.41 3.50
N VAL A 178 16.08 -3.86 2.62
CA VAL A 178 16.44 -3.14 1.37
C VAL A 178 15.26 -3.11 0.40
N CYS A 179 14.57 -4.23 0.22
CA CYS A 179 13.37 -4.30 -0.62
C CYS A 179 12.25 -3.42 -0.07
N ALA A 180 11.94 -3.52 1.22
CA ALA A 180 10.90 -2.72 1.86
C ALA A 180 11.20 -1.22 1.80
N ARG A 181 12.48 -0.83 1.97
CA ARG A 181 12.92 0.57 1.84
C ARG A 181 12.75 1.08 0.41
N SER A 182 13.16 0.29 -0.59
CA SER A 182 13.02 0.65 -2.00
C SER A 182 11.55 0.82 -2.38
N TYR A 183 10.69 -0.10 -1.93
CA TYR A 183 9.24 -0.01 -2.09
C TYR A 183 8.69 1.29 -1.48
N ALA A 184 9.04 1.59 -0.22
CA ALA A 184 8.62 2.81 0.44
C ALA A 184 9.05 4.06 -0.33
N TYR A 185 10.32 4.15 -0.72
CA TYR A 185 10.84 5.29 -1.50
C TYR A 185 10.13 5.47 -2.84
N LYS A 186 9.77 4.37 -3.51
CA LYS A 186 9.02 4.46 -4.79
C LYS A 186 7.63 5.07 -4.59
N HIS A 187 6.99 4.82 -3.45
CA HIS A 187 5.68 5.39 -3.13
C HIS A 187 5.75 6.83 -2.60
N LEU A 188 6.92 7.34 -2.20
CA LEU A 188 7.05 8.76 -1.83
C LEU A 188 6.85 9.70 -3.03
N GLU A 189 7.10 9.21 -4.26
CA GLU A 189 6.98 10.01 -5.48
C GLU A 189 5.53 10.16 -5.94
N ASN A 190 4.68 9.14 -5.69
CA ASN A 190 3.32 9.08 -6.20
C ASN A 190 2.39 8.44 -5.16
N GLY A 191 1.91 9.21 -4.23
CA GLY A 191 1.02 8.74 -3.17
C GLY A 191 -0.38 8.38 -3.70
N ALA A 192 -0.80 7.14 -3.52
CA ALA A 192 -2.14 6.70 -3.91
C ALA A 192 -3.27 7.34 -3.09
N TYR A 193 -2.92 7.92 -1.94
CA TYR A 193 -3.82 8.63 -1.04
C TYR A 193 -3.51 10.12 -0.96
N SER A 194 -3.12 10.72 -2.09
CA SER A 194 -2.75 12.15 -2.17
C SER A 194 -3.87 13.08 -1.70
N GLU A 195 -5.12 12.73 -1.92
CA GLU A 195 -6.29 13.48 -1.43
C GLU A 195 -6.35 13.58 0.11
N TYR A 196 -5.83 12.57 0.81
CA TYR A 196 -5.70 12.57 2.27
C TYR A 196 -4.32 13.01 2.75
N GLY A 197 -3.41 13.34 1.84
CA GLY A 197 -2.03 13.70 2.14
C GLY A 197 -1.19 12.53 2.62
N ALA A 198 -1.42 11.33 2.05
CA ALA A 198 -0.69 10.12 2.41
C ALA A 198 -0.19 9.37 1.16
N HIS A 199 0.84 8.54 1.37
CA HIS A 199 1.49 7.79 0.31
C HIS A 199 0.91 6.38 0.17
N VAL A 200 0.67 5.70 1.29
CA VAL A 200 0.29 4.28 1.38
C VAL A 200 -0.70 4.08 2.53
N ASP A 201 -1.30 2.91 2.61
CA ASP A 201 -1.99 2.45 3.83
C ASP A 201 -1.20 1.33 4.55
N ASP A 202 -1.66 0.92 5.72
CA ASP A 202 -1.01 -0.03 6.62
C ASP A 202 -1.40 -1.50 6.37
N SER A 203 -2.08 -1.81 5.26
CA SER A 203 -2.59 -3.15 4.95
C SER A 203 -1.76 -3.87 3.88
N THR A 204 -2.15 -5.11 3.56
CA THR A 204 -1.57 -5.92 2.48
C THR A 204 -1.74 -5.35 1.07
N MET A 205 -2.48 -4.25 0.91
CA MET A 205 -2.53 -3.52 -0.37
C MET A 205 -1.21 -2.81 -0.67
N TYR A 206 -0.43 -2.51 0.38
CA TYR A 206 0.90 -1.93 0.33
C TYR A 206 1.88 -2.79 1.14
N GLN A 207 2.34 -2.30 2.27
CA GLN A 207 3.18 -3.04 3.21
C GLN A 207 2.47 -3.15 4.54
N VAL A 208 2.38 -4.36 5.08
CA VAL A 208 1.78 -4.56 6.40
C VAL A 208 2.60 -3.79 7.43
N TYR A 209 1.98 -2.78 8.02
CA TYR A 209 2.63 -1.89 8.96
C TYR A 209 2.10 -2.08 10.37
N ASN A 210 3.02 -2.32 11.30
CA ASN A 210 2.75 -2.39 12.75
C ASN A 210 1.74 -3.49 13.15
N ASN A 211 1.71 -4.60 12.41
CA ASN A 211 0.92 -5.79 12.80
C ASN A 211 1.70 -6.76 13.70
N THR A 212 3.02 -6.57 13.80
CA THR A 212 3.93 -7.28 14.68
C THR A 212 4.83 -6.28 15.41
N SER A 213 5.14 -6.55 16.68
CA SER A 213 6.05 -5.70 17.47
C SER A 213 7.45 -5.66 16.87
N GLU A 214 8.19 -4.61 17.15
CA GLU A 214 9.62 -4.53 16.82
C GLU A 214 10.41 -5.72 17.35
N GLN A 215 11.39 -6.16 16.57
CA GLN A 215 12.27 -7.26 16.90
C GLN A 215 13.73 -6.81 16.75
N SER A 216 14.58 -7.22 17.69
CA SER A 216 15.99 -6.80 17.70
C SER A 216 16.74 -7.24 16.43
N SER A 217 16.48 -8.45 15.92
CA SER A 217 17.12 -8.97 14.70
C SER A 217 16.71 -8.18 13.44
N SER A 218 15.44 -7.82 13.31
CA SER A 218 14.98 -6.97 12.21
C SER A 218 15.52 -5.53 12.33
N ASN A 219 15.56 -4.97 13.53
CA ASN A 219 16.14 -3.64 13.77
C ASN A 219 17.63 -3.60 13.44
N GLU A 220 18.39 -4.64 13.81
CA GLU A 220 19.79 -4.79 13.41
C GLU A 220 19.95 -4.84 11.89
N ALA A 221 19.12 -5.63 11.19
CA ALA A 221 19.16 -5.74 9.73
C ALA A 221 18.86 -4.40 9.05
N ILE A 222 17.86 -3.64 9.53
CA ILE A 222 17.50 -2.30 9.05
C ILE A 222 18.68 -1.34 9.25
N GLN A 223 19.27 -1.33 10.46
CA GLN A 223 20.40 -0.46 10.79
C GLN A 223 21.62 -0.76 9.92
N ASN A 224 21.94 -2.05 9.70
CA ASN A 224 23.09 -2.49 8.91
C ASN A 224 22.93 -2.20 7.40
N THR A 225 21.70 -1.98 6.95
CA THR A 225 21.36 -1.64 5.55
C THR A 225 20.84 -0.21 5.39
N ARG A 226 21.02 0.63 6.42
CA ARG A 226 20.47 1.99 6.43
C ARG A 226 20.83 2.76 5.16
N GLY A 227 19.81 3.38 4.53
CA GLY A 227 19.97 4.17 3.32
C GLY A 227 20.22 3.37 2.05
N GLN A 228 20.33 2.03 2.11
CA GLN A 228 20.50 1.20 0.91
C GLN A 228 19.15 0.95 0.24
N ILE A 229 19.09 1.25 -1.05
CA ILE A 229 17.92 1.03 -1.93
C ILE A 229 18.37 0.36 -3.22
N LEU A 230 17.44 -0.25 -3.93
CA LEU A 230 17.64 -0.80 -5.25
C LEU A 230 17.31 0.23 -6.32
N THR A 231 18.23 0.38 -7.30
CA THR A 231 18.02 1.31 -8.43
C THR A 231 18.30 0.60 -9.75
N TYR A 232 17.62 1.06 -10.79
CA TYR A 232 17.88 0.70 -12.18
C TYR A 232 17.99 1.99 -13.00
N ASN A 233 19.10 2.17 -13.72
CA ASN A 233 19.41 3.40 -14.47
C ASN A 233 19.30 4.70 -13.65
N GLY A 234 19.60 4.64 -12.34
CA GLY A 234 19.54 5.77 -11.43
C GLY A 234 18.18 6.01 -10.76
N GLU A 235 17.13 5.34 -11.22
CA GLU A 235 15.78 5.42 -10.66
C GLU A 235 15.53 4.33 -9.62
N VAL A 236 14.77 4.64 -8.56
CA VAL A 236 14.38 3.65 -7.56
C VAL A 236 13.45 2.62 -8.21
N VAL A 237 13.76 1.34 -8.04
CA VAL A 237 12.93 0.26 -8.61
C VAL A 237 11.75 -0.07 -7.71
N GLN A 238 10.65 -0.44 -8.33
CA GLN A 238 9.54 -1.10 -7.62
C GLN A 238 10.01 -2.48 -7.17
N THR A 239 9.81 -2.81 -5.91
CA THR A 239 10.20 -4.10 -5.33
C THR A 239 8.98 -4.80 -4.77
N TYR A 240 8.65 -5.96 -5.34
CA TYR A 240 7.60 -6.83 -4.81
C TYR A 240 8.23 -8.01 -4.09
N TYR A 241 7.58 -8.50 -3.05
CA TYR A 241 7.98 -9.69 -2.31
C TYR A 241 6.75 -10.48 -1.88
N TYR A 242 6.94 -11.75 -1.66
CA TYR A 242 5.88 -12.72 -1.35
C TYR A 242 6.45 -13.91 -0.58
N SER A 243 5.57 -14.68 0.06
CA SER A 243 5.99 -15.77 0.97
C SER A 243 6.49 -17.02 0.24
N THR A 244 5.96 -17.34 -0.94
CA THR A 244 6.23 -18.60 -1.65
C THR A 244 6.17 -18.39 -3.15
N SER A 245 7.27 -18.75 -3.87
CA SER A 245 7.37 -18.64 -5.32
C SER A 245 6.69 -19.78 -6.07
N CYS A 246 6.33 -20.85 -5.38
CA CYS A 246 5.90 -22.11 -6.00
C CYS A 246 6.96 -22.73 -6.94
N GLY A 247 8.22 -22.35 -6.80
CA GLY A 247 9.36 -22.81 -7.63
C GLY A 247 9.66 -21.94 -8.84
N ALA A 248 8.83 -20.94 -9.17
CA ALA A 248 9.09 -19.98 -10.25
C ALA A 248 8.50 -18.60 -9.93
N THR A 249 9.18 -17.55 -10.42
CA THR A 249 8.64 -16.19 -10.41
C THR A 249 7.97 -15.87 -11.75
N THR A 250 7.20 -14.78 -11.80
CA THR A 250 6.66 -14.23 -13.03
C THR A 250 7.13 -12.79 -13.23
N ASP A 251 6.93 -12.23 -14.41
CA ASP A 251 7.17 -10.82 -14.69
C ASP A 251 5.92 -9.97 -14.45
N VAL A 252 5.97 -8.68 -14.78
CA VAL A 252 4.86 -7.74 -14.58
C VAL A 252 3.69 -7.92 -15.54
N GLY A 253 3.83 -8.76 -16.56
CA GLY A 253 2.78 -9.07 -17.52
C GLY A 253 1.53 -9.65 -16.85
N ILE A 254 1.69 -10.35 -15.72
CA ILE A 254 0.57 -10.89 -14.92
C ILE A 254 -0.42 -9.79 -14.48
N TRP A 255 0.03 -8.55 -14.32
CA TRP A 255 -0.82 -7.40 -14.00
C TRP A 255 -1.24 -6.59 -15.23
N GLY A 256 -0.89 -7.08 -16.43
CA GLY A 256 -1.16 -6.38 -17.69
C GLY A 256 -0.23 -5.19 -17.96
N SER A 257 0.89 -5.11 -17.26
CA SER A 257 1.92 -4.11 -17.50
C SER A 257 2.88 -4.55 -18.60
N ASP A 258 3.44 -3.60 -19.35
CA ASP A 258 4.45 -3.89 -20.36
C ASP A 258 5.79 -4.26 -19.68
N SER A 259 6.23 -5.50 -19.87
CA SER A 259 7.48 -6.02 -19.30
C SER A 259 8.71 -5.26 -19.78
N SER A 260 8.65 -4.59 -20.94
CA SER A 260 9.76 -3.77 -21.45
C SER A 260 10.00 -2.52 -20.58
N SER A 261 8.99 -2.03 -19.91
CA SER A 261 9.07 -0.91 -18.97
C SER A 261 9.70 -1.29 -17.62
N TYR A 262 9.79 -2.59 -17.33
CA TYR A 262 10.32 -3.13 -16.07
C TYR A 262 11.33 -4.26 -16.33
N PRO A 263 12.45 -4.00 -17.02
CA PRO A 263 13.36 -5.05 -17.47
C PRO A 263 14.09 -5.79 -16.35
N TYR A 264 13.97 -5.35 -15.11
CA TYR A 264 14.49 -6.02 -13.92
C TYR A 264 13.49 -7.01 -13.29
N PHE A 265 12.21 -7.02 -13.72
CA PHE A 265 11.27 -8.09 -13.38
C PHE A 265 11.31 -9.18 -14.43
N VAL A 266 12.02 -10.26 -14.13
CA VAL A 266 12.20 -11.39 -15.04
C VAL A 266 11.65 -12.65 -14.40
N SER A 267 10.90 -13.42 -15.16
CA SER A 267 10.51 -14.77 -14.76
C SER A 267 11.76 -15.65 -14.58
N ARG A 268 11.83 -16.35 -13.45
CA ARG A 268 12.94 -17.25 -13.12
C ARG A 268 12.48 -18.44 -12.30
N PHE A 269 13.12 -19.58 -12.51
CA PHE A 269 13.01 -20.70 -11.58
C PHE A 269 13.78 -20.42 -10.29
N VAL A 270 13.14 -20.66 -9.17
CA VAL A 270 13.67 -20.44 -7.81
C VAL A 270 14.08 -21.79 -7.23
N SER A 271 15.13 -22.37 -7.81
CA SER A 271 15.56 -23.75 -7.58
C SER A 271 17.07 -23.87 -7.44
N ARG A 272 17.54 -24.90 -6.72
CA ARG A 272 18.95 -25.33 -6.69
C ARG A 272 19.36 -26.04 -7.96
N SER A 273 18.41 -26.64 -8.67
CA SER A 273 18.61 -27.29 -9.97
C SER A 273 18.33 -26.31 -11.11
N GLN A 274 19.08 -26.48 -12.20
CA GLN A 274 18.81 -25.75 -13.43
C GLN A 274 17.54 -26.32 -14.08
N LYS A 275 16.61 -25.47 -14.47
CA LYS A 275 15.36 -25.84 -15.13
C LYS A 275 15.23 -25.05 -16.44
N GLU A 276 14.84 -25.75 -17.50
CA GLU A 276 14.53 -25.18 -18.80
C GLU A 276 13.13 -25.68 -19.21
N LEU A 277 12.09 -25.05 -18.67
CA LEU A 277 10.70 -25.36 -18.97
C LEU A 277 10.03 -24.11 -19.54
N ASP A 278 9.28 -24.29 -20.60
CA ASP A 278 8.36 -23.24 -21.09
C ASP A 278 7.03 -23.37 -20.36
N LEU A 279 6.81 -22.53 -19.35
CA LEU A 279 5.58 -22.52 -18.57
C LEU A 279 4.40 -21.82 -19.27
N THR A 280 4.58 -21.31 -20.48
CA THR A 280 3.49 -20.85 -21.34
C THR A 280 2.79 -22.04 -22.04
N ASP A 281 3.47 -23.18 -22.17
CA ASP A 281 2.87 -24.43 -22.62
C ASP A 281 2.00 -25.03 -21.50
N GLU A 282 0.73 -25.34 -21.82
CA GLU A 282 -0.25 -25.83 -20.83
C GLU A 282 0.15 -27.18 -20.21
N ALA A 283 0.69 -28.10 -21.01
CA ALA A 283 1.08 -29.42 -20.51
C ALA A 283 2.32 -29.33 -19.62
N ALA A 284 3.29 -28.49 -19.99
CA ALA A 284 4.47 -28.23 -19.16
C ALA A 284 4.07 -27.54 -17.84
N PHE A 285 3.15 -26.58 -17.89
CA PHE A 285 2.65 -25.92 -16.69
C PHE A 285 1.88 -26.88 -15.79
N GLU A 286 0.96 -27.69 -16.33
CA GLU A 286 0.23 -28.71 -15.57
C GLU A 286 1.19 -29.68 -14.86
N ALA A 287 2.18 -30.20 -15.60
CA ALA A 287 3.20 -31.08 -15.03
C ALA A 287 4.01 -30.36 -13.92
N PHE A 288 4.32 -29.08 -14.09
CA PHE A 288 5.04 -28.28 -13.10
C PHE A 288 4.23 -28.06 -11.83
N ILE A 289 2.95 -27.66 -11.92
CA ILE A 289 2.14 -27.35 -10.72
C ILE A 289 1.64 -28.61 -9.98
N THR A 290 1.50 -29.74 -10.69
CA THR A 290 1.06 -31.02 -10.08
C THR A 290 2.21 -31.82 -9.48
N SER A 291 3.45 -31.50 -9.82
CA SER A 291 4.64 -32.14 -9.26
C SER A 291 5.25 -31.30 -8.13
N LYS A 292 6.08 -31.93 -7.30
CA LYS A 292 6.89 -31.29 -6.29
C LYS A 292 8.37 -31.58 -6.57
N ASP A 293 9.17 -30.53 -6.73
CA ASP A 293 10.62 -30.68 -6.85
C ASP A 293 11.30 -30.24 -5.55
N GLU A 294 11.94 -31.17 -4.85
CA GLU A 294 12.64 -30.92 -3.58
C GLU A 294 13.87 -30.01 -3.75
N ASN A 295 14.30 -29.72 -4.99
CA ASN A 295 15.34 -28.75 -5.27
C ASN A 295 14.84 -27.30 -5.26
N ASP A 296 13.54 -27.06 -5.31
CA ASP A 296 13.01 -25.70 -5.21
C ASP A 296 13.19 -25.19 -3.78
N TYR A 297 13.64 -23.92 -3.64
CA TYR A 297 14.02 -23.37 -2.33
C TYR A 297 12.86 -23.35 -1.34
N ASP A 298 11.64 -23.22 -1.81
CA ASP A 298 10.42 -23.15 -1.02
C ASP A 298 9.58 -24.44 -1.01
N ALA A 299 10.13 -25.56 -1.52
CA ALA A 299 9.43 -26.86 -1.59
C ALA A 299 8.90 -27.37 -0.25
N GLY A 300 9.50 -26.96 0.87
CA GLY A 300 9.08 -27.34 2.23
C GLY A 300 7.91 -26.52 2.80
N TYR A 301 7.48 -25.47 2.13
CA TYR A 301 6.44 -24.57 2.65
C TYR A 301 5.02 -25.07 2.28
N ALA A 302 4.07 -24.85 3.18
CA ALA A 302 2.70 -25.35 3.03
C ALA A 302 1.97 -24.77 1.79
N LEU A 303 2.31 -23.55 1.38
CA LEU A 303 1.73 -22.89 0.20
C LEU A 303 2.48 -23.16 -1.10
N TYR A 304 3.55 -23.96 -1.07
CA TYR A 304 4.31 -24.32 -2.28
C TYR A 304 3.45 -25.06 -3.31
N ARG A 305 2.60 -25.99 -2.85
CA ARG A 305 1.55 -26.62 -3.65
C ARG A 305 0.28 -26.69 -2.83
N TRP A 306 -0.82 -26.35 -3.45
CA TRP A 306 -2.13 -26.40 -2.82
C TRP A 306 -3.18 -26.82 -3.85
N GLU A 307 -4.24 -27.40 -3.37
CA GLU A 307 -5.41 -27.82 -4.14
C GLU A 307 -6.66 -27.28 -3.46
N LEU A 308 -7.58 -26.77 -4.24
CA LEU A 308 -8.89 -26.32 -3.78
C LEU A 308 -9.98 -27.09 -4.52
N GLN A 309 -10.85 -27.73 -3.76
CA GLN A 309 -12.08 -28.30 -4.28
C GLN A 309 -13.25 -27.37 -3.95
N ALA A 310 -14.01 -26.99 -4.98
CA ALA A 310 -15.16 -26.14 -4.82
C ALA A 310 -16.42 -26.84 -5.34
N ASP A 311 -17.53 -26.67 -4.63
CA ASP A 311 -18.85 -27.09 -5.13
C ASP A 311 -19.20 -26.23 -6.36
N ILE A 312 -19.61 -26.88 -7.45
CA ILE A 312 -19.87 -26.22 -8.74
C ILE A 312 -21.03 -25.22 -8.64
N THR A 313 -22.02 -25.49 -7.80
CA THR A 313 -23.14 -24.57 -7.59
C THR A 313 -22.71 -23.35 -6.82
N ALA A 314 -21.92 -23.53 -5.76
CA ALA A 314 -21.36 -22.42 -4.99
C ALA A 314 -20.43 -21.56 -5.83
N LEU A 315 -19.60 -22.19 -6.67
CA LEU A 315 -18.73 -21.48 -7.61
C LEU A 315 -19.54 -20.67 -8.63
N SER A 316 -20.57 -21.29 -9.24
CA SER A 316 -21.44 -20.61 -10.21
C SER A 316 -22.15 -19.39 -9.60
N ASN A 317 -22.69 -19.55 -8.39
CA ASN A 317 -23.35 -18.48 -7.66
C ASN A 317 -22.38 -17.33 -7.34
N SER A 318 -21.17 -17.65 -6.88
CA SER A 318 -20.14 -16.65 -6.59
C SER A 318 -19.69 -15.91 -7.86
N PHE A 319 -19.60 -16.62 -8.98
CA PHE A 319 -19.22 -16.02 -10.26
C PHE A 319 -20.31 -15.08 -10.77
N ASN A 320 -21.56 -15.53 -10.81
CA ASN A 320 -22.70 -14.76 -11.25
C ASN A 320 -22.91 -13.48 -10.42
N ALA A 321 -22.72 -13.58 -9.10
CA ALA A 321 -22.84 -12.42 -8.20
C ALA A 321 -21.87 -11.27 -8.52
N LYS A 322 -20.71 -11.58 -9.13
CA LYS A 322 -19.65 -10.60 -9.44
C LYS A 322 -19.55 -10.26 -10.93
N LEU A 323 -20.21 -11.01 -11.77
CA LEU A 323 -20.01 -10.92 -13.22
C LEU A 323 -20.34 -9.54 -13.79
N TYR A 324 -21.44 -8.94 -13.35
CA TYR A 324 -21.85 -7.62 -13.82
C TYR A 324 -20.92 -6.50 -13.34
N GLU A 325 -20.46 -6.57 -12.10
CA GLU A 325 -19.47 -5.63 -11.55
C GLU A 325 -18.16 -5.69 -12.35
N LYS A 326 -17.70 -6.92 -12.63
CA LYS A 326 -16.51 -7.13 -13.47
C LYS A 326 -16.69 -6.65 -14.90
N TYR A 327 -17.86 -6.84 -15.50
CA TYR A 327 -18.16 -6.27 -16.80
C TYR A 327 -18.08 -4.74 -16.79
N LEU A 328 -18.63 -4.06 -15.77
CA LEU A 328 -18.56 -2.61 -15.65
C LEU A 328 -17.13 -2.10 -15.51
N SER A 329 -16.30 -2.79 -14.72
CA SER A 329 -14.90 -2.37 -14.46
C SER A 329 -13.95 -2.70 -15.62
N ALA A 330 -14.21 -3.76 -16.39
CA ALA A 330 -13.35 -4.21 -17.47
C ALA A 330 -14.15 -4.90 -18.60
N PRO A 331 -14.94 -4.16 -19.40
CA PRO A 331 -15.83 -4.76 -20.40
C PRO A 331 -15.08 -5.62 -21.43
N SER A 332 -13.89 -5.21 -21.84
CA SER A 332 -13.06 -5.92 -22.82
C SER A 332 -12.56 -7.29 -22.35
N LYS A 333 -12.62 -7.56 -21.05
CA LYS A 333 -12.21 -8.85 -20.43
C LYS A 333 -13.38 -9.80 -20.23
N ILE A 334 -14.61 -9.37 -20.46
CA ILE A 334 -15.82 -10.20 -20.35
C ILE A 334 -16.37 -10.39 -21.77
N LEU A 335 -16.05 -11.53 -22.33
CA LEU A 335 -16.37 -11.84 -23.72
C LEU A 335 -17.37 -13.00 -23.80
N THR A 336 -18.31 -12.90 -24.75
CA THR A 336 -19.28 -13.95 -25.06
C THR A 336 -19.03 -14.47 -26.46
N GLN A 337 -18.97 -15.78 -26.61
CA GLN A 337 -18.86 -16.40 -27.93
C GLN A 337 -20.16 -16.19 -28.74
N GLN A 338 -20.02 -15.73 -29.97
CA GLN A 338 -21.09 -15.52 -30.90
C GLN A 338 -21.36 -16.79 -31.73
N ALA A 339 -22.48 -16.81 -32.45
CA ALA A 339 -22.86 -17.95 -33.31
C ALA A 339 -21.85 -18.26 -34.43
N ASP A 340 -21.08 -17.27 -34.84
CA ASP A 340 -20.00 -17.39 -35.85
C ASP A 340 -18.64 -17.80 -35.25
N GLY A 341 -18.60 -18.06 -33.92
CA GLY A 341 -17.39 -18.42 -33.20
C GLY A 341 -16.54 -17.24 -32.74
N SER A 342 -16.86 -16.03 -33.13
CA SER A 342 -16.18 -14.82 -32.65
C SER A 342 -16.50 -14.52 -31.19
N PHE A 343 -15.66 -13.71 -30.53
CA PHE A 343 -15.89 -13.27 -29.15
C PHE A 343 -16.16 -11.77 -29.11
N GLN A 344 -17.23 -11.38 -28.44
CA GLN A 344 -17.61 -9.98 -28.29
C GLN A 344 -17.90 -9.64 -26.83
N SER A 345 -17.55 -8.43 -26.44
CA SER A 345 -17.92 -7.90 -25.12
C SER A 345 -19.42 -7.59 -25.09
N GLN A 346 -20.11 -8.25 -24.18
CA GLN A 346 -21.55 -8.05 -23.96
C GLN A 346 -21.87 -7.96 -22.49
N LYS A 347 -22.88 -7.16 -22.15
CA LYS A 347 -23.40 -7.10 -20.79
C LYS A 347 -23.99 -8.45 -20.42
N ILE A 348 -23.36 -9.13 -19.46
CA ILE A 348 -23.80 -10.40 -18.90
C ILE A 348 -24.02 -10.20 -17.40
N THR A 349 -25.13 -10.72 -16.90
CA THR A 349 -25.47 -10.66 -15.46
C THR A 349 -25.53 -12.04 -14.83
N ASP A 350 -25.72 -13.07 -15.64
CA ASP A 350 -25.84 -14.46 -15.21
C ASP A 350 -25.47 -15.39 -16.38
N ILE A 351 -24.66 -16.40 -16.11
CA ILE A 351 -24.31 -17.47 -17.06
C ILE A 351 -24.93 -18.82 -16.68
N GLY A 352 -25.75 -18.85 -15.61
CA GLY A 352 -26.29 -20.10 -15.05
C GLY A 352 -25.23 -20.92 -14.33
N THR A 353 -25.32 -22.23 -14.48
CA THR A 353 -24.35 -23.16 -13.87
C THR A 353 -23.15 -23.36 -14.78
N ILE A 354 -21.95 -23.21 -14.22
CA ILE A 354 -20.69 -23.53 -14.89
C ILE A 354 -20.66 -25.06 -15.15
N THR A 355 -20.46 -25.46 -16.39
CA THR A 355 -20.39 -26.90 -16.76
C THR A 355 -18.95 -27.34 -17.05
N SER A 356 -18.13 -26.43 -17.53
CA SER A 356 -16.72 -26.67 -17.80
C SER A 356 -15.92 -25.37 -17.77
N VAL A 357 -14.64 -25.48 -17.50
CA VAL A 357 -13.66 -24.41 -17.60
C VAL A 357 -12.51 -24.93 -18.47
N THR A 358 -12.11 -24.17 -19.46
CA THR A 358 -10.98 -24.53 -20.33
C THR A 358 -9.99 -23.38 -20.35
N VAL A 359 -8.71 -23.67 -20.20
CA VAL A 359 -7.62 -22.73 -20.41
C VAL A 359 -7.28 -22.74 -21.90
N ASN A 360 -7.43 -21.60 -22.57
CA ASN A 360 -7.14 -21.49 -24.00
C ASN A 360 -5.72 -20.96 -24.26
N GLU A 361 -5.22 -20.13 -23.34
CA GLU A 361 -3.95 -19.43 -23.50
C GLU A 361 -3.37 -19.13 -22.11
N ARG A 362 -2.06 -19.17 -22.00
CA ARG A 362 -1.27 -18.69 -20.87
C ARG A 362 -0.35 -17.56 -21.32
N ALA A 363 -0.26 -16.52 -20.51
CA ALA A 363 0.62 -15.37 -20.72
C ALA A 363 1.90 -15.51 -19.87
#